data_720aeb835e1a3abe563b10d0e54d5adf
#
_entry.id   720aeb835e1a3abe563b10d0e54d5adf
#
_cell.length_a   1.000
_cell.length_b   1.000
_cell.length_c   1.000
_cell.angle_alpha   90.00
_cell.angle_beta   90.00
_cell.angle_gamma   90.00
#
_symmetry.space_group_name_H-M   'P 1'
#
loop_
_entity.id
_entity.type
_entity.pdbx_description
1 polymer ?
#
loop_
_entity_poly.entity_id
_entity_poly.type
_entity_poly.pdbx_seq_one_letter_code
_entity_poly.pdbx_strand_id
1 'polypeptide(L)'
;MRLSSRITALAGLLLLLGVEPLDAMIVRKYPMKEVLKQSQYVFEGRVKAVDLQKQRFVVEVARELKGVSPFSRLNINLKVSPKKEHPGLLLKRVRDGHPVVIFATRVRGDFFFLGYTNGTWFSMGSKSVPAKDPASRGPAVCAFRCCELYLRRTYSGKTSELLALLPDVLAARKPAPAYDPKVKPGVGPELKLSGKD
;
A
#
# COMPACT_ATOMS: atom_id res chain seq x y z
N MET A 1 50.62 1.50 -56.42
CA MET A 1 50.00 2.32 -55.36
C MET A 1 48.75 1.63 -54.83
N ARG A 2 48.84 0.98 -53.70
CA ARG A 2 47.70 0.35 -53.03
C ARG A 2 47.82 0.69 -51.53
N LEU A 3 47.11 1.72 -51.10
CA LEU A 3 46.88 2.09 -49.68
C LEU A 3 45.41 2.36 -49.53
N SER A 4 44.63 1.39 -49.06
CA SER A 4 43.30 1.65 -48.49
C SER A 4 42.64 0.33 -48.04
N SER A 5 43.08 -0.28 -46.95
CA SER A 5 42.34 -1.43 -46.38
C SER A 5 42.70 -1.72 -44.91
N ARG A 6 42.94 -0.71 -44.10
CA ARG A 6 43.21 -0.97 -42.65
C ARG A 6 42.46 -0.06 -41.64
N ILE A 7 41.48 0.70 -42.09
CA ILE A 7 40.75 1.61 -41.18
C ILE A 7 39.35 1.11 -40.81
N THR A 8 38.85 0.07 -41.45
CA THR A 8 37.46 -0.40 -41.23
C THR A 8 37.31 -1.42 -40.08
N ALA A 9 38.40 -1.87 -39.45
CA ALA A 9 38.33 -2.91 -38.40
C ALA A 9 38.23 -2.35 -36.95
N LEU A 10 38.41 -1.04 -36.73
CA LEU A 10 38.39 -0.48 -35.35
C LEU A 10 37.05 0.12 -34.94
N ALA A 11 36.12 0.32 -35.86
CA ALA A 11 34.80 0.89 -35.58
C ALA A 11 33.78 -0.16 -35.07
N GLY A 12 34.07 -1.45 -35.24
CA GLY A 12 33.15 -2.54 -34.87
C GLY A 12 33.24 -3.01 -33.41
N LEU A 13 34.28 -2.61 -32.66
CA LEU A 13 34.51 -3.15 -31.30
C LEU A 13 33.96 -2.26 -30.16
N LEU A 14 33.49 -1.07 -30.47
CA LEU A 14 32.95 -0.12 -29.46
C LEU A 14 31.43 -0.21 -29.29
N LEU A 15 30.73 -1.06 -30.03
CA LEU A 15 29.25 -1.20 -29.96
C LEU A 15 28.78 -2.38 -29.11
N LEU A 16 29.69 -3.09 -28.41
CA LEU A 16 29.36 -4.22 -27.54
C LEU A 16 29.51 -3.92 -26.04
N LEU A 17 29.74 -2.67 -25.66
CA LEU A 17 29.50 -2.29 -24.27
C LEU A 17 28.00 -2.16 -24.11
N GLY A 18 27.34 -3.27 -23.78
CA GLY A 18 25.95 -3.32 -23.40
C GLY A 18 25.69 -2.28 -22.31
N VAL A 19 25.06 -1.17 -22.71
CA VAL A 19 24.42 -0.28 -21.74
C VAL A 19 23.31 -1.11 -21.15
N GLU A 20 23.60 -1.76 -20.01
CA GLU A 20 22.54 -2.28 -19.17
C GLU A 20 21.57 -1.13 -18.93
N PRO A 21 20.26 -1.27 -19.23
CA PRO A 21 19.30 -0.27 -18.85
C PRO A 21 19.38 -0.14 -17.34
N LEU A 22 19.98 0.94 -16.86
CA LEU A 22 19.79 1.39 -15.50
C LEU A 22 18.28 1.62 -15.38
N ASP A 23 17.55 0.60 -14.90
CA ASP A 23 16.21 0.75 -14.36
C ASP A 23 16.34 1.71 -13.18
N ALA A 24 16.42 2.99 -13.49
CA ALA A 24 16.29 4.07 -12.54
C ALA A 24 14.85 4.00 -12.03
N MET A 25 14.63 3.09 -11.06
CA MET A 25 13.39 3.02 -10.33
C MET A 25 13.23 4.37 -9.62
N ILE A 26 12.49 5.28 -10.27
CA ILE A 26 12.13 6.58 -9.67
C ILE A 26 11.29 6.25 -8.44
N VAL A 27 11.93 6.15 -7.29
CA VAL A 27 11.25 5.99 -6.00
C VAL A 27 10.59 7.32 -5.69
N ARG A 28 9.35 7.47 -6.14
CA ARG A 28 8.56 8.66 -5.86
C ARG A 28 8.42 8.79 -4.34
N LYS A 29 8.93 9.91 -3.79
CA LYS A 29 8.71 10.25 -2.38
C LYS A 29 7.20 10.43 -2.17
N TYR A 30 6.66 9.72 -1.20
CA TYR A 30 5.24 9.78 -0.85
C TYR A 30 5.09 10.15 0.64
N PRO A 31 5.28 11.45 1.01
CA PRO A 31 5.10 11.88 2.39
C PRO A 31 3.65 11.71 2.84
N MET A 32 3.42 11.54 4.14
CA MET A 32 2.08 11.37 4.73
C MET A 32 1.12 12.50 4.32
N LYS A 33 1.62 13.72 4.23
CA LYS A 33 0.84 14.88 3.76
C LYS A 33 0.22 14.64 2.38
N GLU A 34 0.98 14.04 1.46
CA GLU A 34 0.48 13.73 0.10
C GLU A 34 -0.51 12.56 0.12
N VAL A 35 -0.28 11.54 0.94
CA VAL A 35 -1.24 10.44 1.14
C VAL A 35 -2.57 11.00 1.61
N LEU A 36 -2.55 11.85 2.65
CA LEU A 36 -3.76 12.48 3.20
C LEU A 36 -4.45 13.43 2.22
N LYS A 37 -3.67 14.20 1.43
CA LYS A 37 -4.20 15.12 0.42
C LYS A 37 -4.95 14.36 -0.69
N GLN A 38 -4.39 13.25 -1.16
CA GLN A 38 -4.98 12.45 -2.25
C GLN A 38 -6.13 11.57 -1.78
N SER A 39 -6.23 11.27 -0.48
CA SER A 39 -7.30 10.45 0.06
C SER A 39 -8.58 11.26 0.21
N GLN A 40 -9.66 10.80 -0.41
CA GLN A 40 -11.00 11.33 -0.20
C GLN A 40 -11.59 10.88 1.13
N TYR A 41 -11.26 9.63 1.51
CA TYR A 41 -11.71 8.99 2.74
C TYR A 41 -10.53 8.46 3.52
N VAL A 42 -10.53 8.66 4.83
CA VAL A 42 -9.59 8.03 5.76
C VAL A 42 -10.40 7.47 6.91
N PHE A 43 -10.21 6.19 7.23
CA PHE A 43 -10.94 5.55 8.32
C PHE A 43 -10.10 4.50 9.05
N GLU A 44 -10.42 4.32 10.32
CA GLU A 44 -9.99 3.18 11.11
C GLU A 44 -10.83 1.97 10.72
N GLY A 45 -10.19 0.86 10.39
CA GLY A 45 -10.80 -0.43 10.24
C GLY A 45 -10.37 -1.40 11.32
N ARG A 46 -11.18 -2.41 11.57
CA ARG A 46 -10.85 -3.59 12.40
C ARG A 46 -10.81 -4.83 11.54
N VAL A 47 -9.71 -5.55 11.62
CA VAL A 47 -9.58 -6.84 10.92
C VAL A 47 -10.56 -7.83 11.52
N LYS A 48 -11.27 -8.54 10.66
CA LYS A 48 -12.21 -9.61 11.01
C LYS A 48 -12.01 -10.79 10.06
N ALA A 49 -12.26 -12.00 10.55
CA ALA A 49 -12.32 -13.22 9.74
C ALA A 49 -11.09 -13.43 8.84
N VAL A 50 -9.90 -13.54 9.43
CA VAL A 50 -8.67 -13.91 8.69
C VAL A 50 -8.72 -15.39 8.31
N ASP A 51 -8.77 -15.67 7.01
CA ASP A 51 -8.79 -17.03 6.44
C ASP A 51 -7.46 -17.26 5.68
N LEU A 52 -6.55 -17.95 6.34
CA LEU A 52 -5.21 -18.22 5.79
C LEU A 52 -5.26 -19.16 4.59
N GLN A 53 -6.17 -20.15 4.58
CA GLN A 53 -6.29 -21.13 3.49
C GLN A 53 -6.85 -20.48 2.23
N LYS A 54 -7.87 -19.65 2.39
CA LYS A 54 -8.47 -18.89 1.29
C LYS A 54 -7.72 -17.61 0.96
N GLN A 55 -6.66 -17.29 1.71
CA GLN A 55 -5.86 -16.07 1.55
C GLN A 55 -6.76 -14.83 1.43
N ARG A 56 -7.58 -14.60 2.44
CA ARG A 56 -8.50 -13.46 2.50
C ARG A 56 -8.70 -13.00 3.93
N PHE A 57 -9.08 -11.75 4.09
CA PHE A 57 -9.57 -11.23 5.36
C PHE A 57 -10.58 -10.10 5.12
N VAL A 58 -11.29 -9.74 6.17
CA VAL A 58 -12.27 -8.67 6.17
C VAL A 58 -11.79 -7.55 7.04
N VAL A 59 -12.00 -6.30 6.62
CA VAL A 59 -11.82 -5.11 7.44
C VAL A 59 -13.18 -4.44 7.59
N GLU A 60 -13.70 -4.36 8.81
CA GLU A 60 -14.90 -3.57 9.12
C GLU A 60 -14.51 -2.13 9.41
N VAL A 61 -15.29 -1.17 8.90
CA VAL A 61 -15.12 0.25 9.23
C VAL A 61 -15.55 0.49 10.66
N ALA A 62 -14.61 0.92 11.50
CA ALA A 62 -14.85 1.17 12.92
C ALA A 62 -15.07 2.65 13.23
N ARG A 63 -14.29 3.54 12.58
CA ARG A 63 -14.38 4.98 12.81
C ARG A 63 -13.91 5.75 11.56
N GLU A 64 -14.65 6.76 11.19
CA GLU A 64 -14.31 7.68 10.11
C GLU A 64 -13.42 8.80 10.64
N LEU A 65 -12.36 9.12 9.91
CA LEU A 65 -11.41 10.18 10.24
C LEU A 65 -11.47 11.32 9.23
N LYS A 66 -11.71 11.01 7.96
CA LYS A 66 -11.90 11.99 6.88
C LYS A 66 -12.94 11.48 5.90
N GLY A 67 -13.98 12.28 5.64
CA GLY A 67 -15.09 11.90 4.78
C GLY A 67 -15.92 10.74 5.35
N VAL A 68 -17.08 10.50 4.76
CA VAL A 68 -17.95 9.38 5.13
C VAL A 68 -17.65 8.22 4.20
N SER A 69 -17.17 7.09 4.72
CA SER A 69 -16.84 5.91 3.94
C SER A 69 -18.07 5.39 3.20
N PRO A 70 -18.00 5.16 1.88
CA PRO A 70 -19.10 4.54 1.12
C PRO A 70 -19.24 3.04 1.41
N PHE A 71 -18.39 2.47 2.26
CA PHE A 71 -18.36 1.05 2.59
C PHE A 71 -18.53 0.83 4.08
N SER A 72 -19.25 -0.23 4.46
CA SER A 72 -19.30 -0.74 5.85
C SER A 72 -18.15 -1.70 6.14
N ARG A 73 -17.66 -2.40 5.11
CA ARG A 73 -16.55 -3.35 5.21
C ARG A 73 -15.84 -3.55 3.88
N LEU A 74 -14.58 -3.98 3.95
CA LEU A 74 -13.75 -4.36 2.82
C LEU A 74 -13.47 -5.87 2.90
N ASN A 75 -13.92 -6.63 1.90
CA ASN A 75 -13.59 -8.05 1.74
C ASN A 75 -12.33 -8.15 0.86
N ILE A 76 -11.20 -8.48 1.44
CA ILE A 76 -9.89 -8.40 0.78
C ILE A 76 -9.46 -9.78 0.31
N ASN A 77 -9.30 -9.95 -1.00
CA ASN A 77 -8.81 -11.16 -1.64
C ASN A 77 -7.34 -11.00 -2.00
N LEU A 78 -6.48 -11.82 -1.41
CA LEU A 78 -5.04 -11.79 -1.59
C LEU A 78 -4.55 -12.69 -2.73
N LYS A 79 -5.34 -13.72 -3.13
CA LYS A 79 -4.97 -14.68 -4.18
C LYS A 79 -4.70 -14.03 -5.55
N VAL A 80 -5.27 -12.88 -5.79
CA VAL A 80 -5.17 -12.16 -7.08
C VAL A 80 -3.96 -11.25 -7.17
N SER A 81 -3.07 -11.27 -6.17
CA SER A 81 -1.86 -10.45 -6.16
C SER A 81 -0.92 -10.81 -7.31
N PRO A 82 -0.42 -9.83 -8.08
CA PRO A 82 0.63 -10.07 -9.06
C PRO A 82 1.99 -10.42 -8.42
N LYS A 83 2.17 -10.13 -7.13
CA LYS A 83 3.37 -10.41 -6.34
C LYS A 83 3.12 -11.61 -5.43
N LYS A 84 3.53 -12.82 -5.87
CA LYS A 84 3.19 -14.10 -5.22
C LYS A 84 3.56 -14.19 -3.74
N GLU A 85 4.66 -13.56 -3.32
CA GLU A 85 5.16 -13.57 -1.94
C GLU A 85 4.43 -12.58 -1.01
N HIS A 86 3.85 -11.51 -1.54
CA HIS A 86 3.27 -10.43 -0.75
C HIS A 86 2.02 -10.82 0.06
N PRO A 87 1.13 -11.72 -0.41
CA PRO A 87 0.05 -12.26 0.42
C PRO A 87 0.53 -12.84 1.74
N GLY A 88 1.56 -13.69 1.69
CA GLY A 88 2.15 -14.28 2.90
C GLY A 88 2.77 -13.25 3.82
N LEU A 89 3.42 -12.20 3.26
CA LEU A 89 3.95 -11.10 4.05
C LEU A 89 2.87 -10.37 4.82
N LEU A 90 1.71 -10.08 4.20
CA LEU A 90 0.62 -9.38 4.87
C LEU A 90 -0.10 -10.26 5.88
N LEU A 91 -0.39 -11.53 5.54
CA LEU A 91 -1.09 -12.46 6.42
C LEU A 91 -0.38 -12.70 7.77
N LYS A 92 0.95 -12.64 7.79
CA LYS A 92 1.73 -12.71 9.04
C LYS A 92 1.61 -11.45 9.92
N ARG A 93 0.93 -10.41 9.47
CA ARG A 93 0.85 -9.08 10.11
C ARG A 93 -0.56 -8.61 10.36
N VAL A 94 -1.55 -9.43 10.03
CA VAL A 94 -2.96 -9.16 10.30
C VAL A 94 -3.54 -10.28 11.16
N ARG A 95 -4.40 -9.93 12.11
CA ARG A 95 -5.16 -10.84 12.97
C ARG A 95 -6.50 -10.23 13.29
N ASP A 96 -7.42 -11.06 13.69
CA ASP A 96 -8.73 -10.60 14.16
C ASP A 96 -8.58 -9.57 15.28
N GLY A 97 -9.37 -8.53 15.22
CA GLY A 97 -9.36 -7.41 16.15
C GLY A 97 -8.30 -6.34 15.91
N HIS A 98 -7.27 -6.60 15.09
CA HIS A 98 -6.21 -5.62 14.86
C HIS A 98 -6.70 -4.39 14.11
N PRO A 99 -6.25 -3.19 14.53
CA PRO A 99 -6.55 -1.95 13.83
C PRO A 99 -5.78 -1.85 12.52
N VAL A 100 -6.44 -1.28 11.53
CA VAL A 100 -5.86 -0.91 10.24
C VAL A 100 -6.29 0.52 9.92
N VAL A 101 -5.40 1.34 9.40
CA VAL A 101 -5.77 2.62 8.79
C VAL A 101 -5.97 2.42 7.31
N ILE A 102 -7.09 2.85 6.77
CA ILE A 102 -7.38 2.80 5.34
C ILE A 102 -7.47 4.22 4.79
N PHE A 103 -6.73 4.47 3.74
CA PHE A 103 -6.74 5.67 2.93
C PHE A 103 -7.35 5.31 1.59
N ALA A 104 -8.48 5.93 1.22
CA ALA A 104 -9.21 5.59 0.02
C ALA A 104 -9.39 6.78 -0.90
N THR A 105 -9.25 6.57 -2.19
CA THR A 105 -9.54 7.53 -3.24
C THR A 105 -10.34 6.89 -4.36
N ARG A 106 -11.19 7.67 -5.02
CA ARG A 106 -11.97 7.23 -6.17
C ARG A 106 -11.40 7.86 -7.44
N VAL A 107 -11.08 7.04 -8.44
CA VAL A 107 -10.55 7.48 -9.73
C VAL A 107 -11.34 6.80 -10.84
N ARG A 108 -12.00 7.57 -11.69
CA ARG A 108 -12.79 7.06 -12.84
C ARG A 108 -13.81 5.97 -12.48
N GLY A 109 -14.38 6.08 -11.29
CA GLY A 109 -15.39 5.12 -10.80
C GLY A 109 -14.81 4.00 -9.94
N ASP A 110 -13.55 3.65 -10.07
CA ASP A 110 -12.89 2.62 -9.26
C ASP A 110 -12.33 3.20 -7.95
N PHE A 111 -12.26 2.36 -6.92
CA PHE A 111 -11.63 2.72 -5.66
C PHE A 111 -10.22 2.13 -5.56
N PHE A 112 -9.30 2.98 -5.13
CA PHE A 112 -7.94 2.61 -4.75
C PHE A 112 -7.77 2.84 -3.26
N PHE A 113 -7.17 1.86 -2.59
CA PHE A 113 -6.95 1.89 -1.16
C PHE A 113 -5.47 1.67 -0.86
N LEU A 114 -4.97 2.45 0.10
CA LEU A 114 -3.76 2.12 0.85
C LEU A 114 -4.19 1.71 2.25
N GLY A 115 -3.71 0.56 2.71
CA GLY A 115 -3.89 0.10 4.07
C GLY A 115 -2.58 0.19 4.83
N TYR A 116 -2.66 0.46 6.13
CA TYR A 116 -1.53 0.49 7.02
C TYR A 116 -1.80 -0.29 8.31
N THR A 117 -0.89 -1.18 8.68
CA THR A 117 -0.90 -1.86 9.98
C THR A 117 0.54 -2.14 10.44
N ASN A 118 0.92 -1.64 11.62
CA ASN A 118 2.18 -1.88 12.32
C ASN A 118 3.43 -1.92 11.42
N GLY A 119 3.71 -0.82 10.72
CA GLY A 119 4.87 -0.69 9.84
C GLY A 119 4.71 -1.36 8.47
N THR A 120 3.54 -1.92 8.16
CA THR A 120 3.25 -2.56 6.88
C THR A 120 2.21 -1.76 6.10
N TRP A 121 2.61 -1.27 4.95
CA TRP A 121 1.74 -0.66 3.96
C TRP A 121 1.33 -1.67 2.91
N PHE A 122 0.10 -1.59 2.44
CA PHE A 122 -0.39 -2.43 1.35
C PHE A 122 -1.41 -1.71 0.49
N SER A 123 -1.49 -2.10 -0.77
CA SER A 123 -2.42 -1.51 -1.74
C SER A 123 -3.44 -2.51 -2.23
N MET A 124 -4.63 -2.01 -2.53
CA MET A 124 -5.75 -2.79 -3.08
C MET A 124 -6.60 -1.89 -3.98
N GLY A 125 -7.38 -2.54 -4.84
CA GLY A 125 -8.35 -1.89 -5.69
C GLY A 125 -9.70 -2.57 -5.59
N SER A 126 -10.76 -1.82 -5.81
CA SER A 126 -12.11 -2.36 -5.95
C SER A 126 -12.79 -1.65 -7.12
N LYS A 127 -13.42 -2.43 -7.98
CA LYS A 127 -14.37 -1.85 -8.93
C LYS A 127 -15.56 -1.30 -8.17
N SER A 128 -15.94 -0.07 -8.48
CA SER A 128 -17.13 0.53 -7.90
C SER A 128 -18.35 -0.28 -8.34
N VAL A 129 -18.97 -0.95 -7.39
CA VAL A 129 -20.36 -1.37 -7.57
C VAL A 129 -21.17 -0.16 -7.13
N PRO A 130 -21.95 0.48 -8.02
CA PRO A 130 -22.82 1.55 -7.62
C PRO A 130 -23.76 0.98 -6.55
N ALA A 131 -23.73 1.54 -5.34
CA ALA A 131 -24.77 1.25 -4.38
C ALA A 131 -26.10 1.68 -5.03
N LYS A 132 -27.11 0.83 -5.01
CA LYS A 132 -28.46 1.16 -5.50
C LYS A 132 -29.03 2.36 -4.74
N ASP A 133 -28.59 2.54 -3.52
CA ASP A 133 -28.88 3.68 -2.65
C ASP A 133 -27.56 4.26 -2.11
N PRO A 134 -27.26 5.55 -2.33
CA PRO A 134 -26.08 6.21 -1.77
C PRO A 134 -25.98 6.17 -0.24
N ALA A 135 -27.11 6.00 0.46
CA ALA A 135 -27.16 5.87 1.92
C ALA A 135 -26.82 4.45 2.39
N SER A 136 -26.90 3.44 1.51
CA SER A 136 -26.60 2.06 1.87
C SER A 136 -25.10 1.79 1.72
N ARG A 137 -24.41 1.72 2.86
CA ARG A 137 -22.99 1.34 2.91
C ARG A 137 -22.84 -0.18 2.73
N GLY A 138 -22.63 -0.60 1.49
CA GLY A 138 -22.41 -2.00 1.16
C GLY A 138 -20.98 -2.49 1.43
N PRO A 139 -20.73 -3.80 1.33
CA PRO A 139 -19.38 -4.35 1.34
C PRO A 139 -18.65 -4.03 0.03
N ALA A 140 -17.36 -3.67 0.10
CA ALA A 140 -16.49 -3.66 -1.07
C ALA A 140 -15.77 -5.00 -1.22
N VAL A 141 -15.63 -5.48 -2.46
CA VAL A 141 -14.74 -6.59 -2.79
C VAL A 141 -13.44 -6.03 -3.33
N CYS A 142 -12.37 -6.20 -2.58
CA CYS A 142 -11.06 -5.62 -2.87
C CYS A 142 -10.09 -6.69 -3.37
N ALA A 143 -9.44 -6.39 -4.49
CA ALA A 143 -8.31 -7.15 -5.00
C ALA A 143 -7.02 -6.57 -4.39
N PHE A 144 -6.30 -7.37 -3.60
CA PHE A 144 -5.00 -7.01 -3.09
C PHE A 144 -3.98 -6.90 -4.24
N ARG A 145 -3.15 -5.87 -4.22
CA ARG A 145 -2.12 -5.64 -5.23
C ARG A 145 -0.74 -6.05 -4.71
N CYS A 146 -0.26 -5.37 -3.68
CA CYS A 146 1.04 -5.68 -3.08
C CYS A 146 1.21 -5.04 -1.70
N CYS A 147 2.26 -5.46 -0.98
CA CYS A 147 2.82 -4.66 0.09
C CYS A 147 3.66 -3.54 -0.51
N GLU A 148 3.43 -2.31 -0.03
CA GLU A 148 4.08 -1.10 -0.51
C GLU A 148 5.35 -0.82 0.31
N LEU A 149 6.42 -1.56 -0.01
CA LEU A 149 7.63 -1.63 0.82
C LEU A 149 8.28 -0.26 1.09
N TYR A 150 8.25 0.63 0.10
CA TYR A 150 8.86 1.95 0.20
C TYR A 150 8.03 2.94 1.04
N LEU A 151 6.73 2.70 1.25
CA LEU A 151 5.89 3.53 2.09
C LEU A 151 6.22 3.43 3.59
N ARG A 152 7.09 2.50 4.01
CA ARG A 152 7.68 2.56 5.35
C ARG A 152 8.41 3.86 5.63
N ARG A 153 8.96 4.51 4.61
CA ARG A 153 9.58 5.84 4.70
C ARG A 153 8.58 6.95 4.97
N THR A 154 7.31 6.73 4.66
CA THR A 154 6.20 7.64 4.94
C THR A 154 5.79 7.55 6.40
N TYR A 155 5.70 6.32 6.92
CA TYR A 155 5.44 6.02 8.32
C TYR A 155 5.76 4.55 8.61
N SER A 156 6.36 4.27 9.77
CA SER A 156 6.76 2.91 10.17
C SER A 156 6.47 2.58 11.64
N GLY A 157 5.78 3.46 12.37
CA GLY A 157 5.42 3.30 13.78
C GLY A 157 4.24 2.36 14.03
N LYS A 158 3.67 2.39 15.24
CA LYS A 158 2.49 1.58 15.58
C LYS A 158 1.22 2.15 14.95
N THR A 159 0.28 1.27 14.59
CA THR A 159 -1.03 1.70 14.06
C THR A 159 -1.80 2.55 15.06
N SER A 160 -1.74 2.21 16.36
CA SER A 160 -2.39 2.97 17.42
C SER A 160 -1.86 4.40 17.54
N GLU A 161 -0.56 4.59 17.39
CA GLU A 161 0.07 5.93 17.40
C GLU A 161 -0.39 6.76 16.20
N LEU A 162 -0.44 6.14 15.01
CA LEU A 162 -0.96 6.81 13.81
C LEU A 162 -2.43 7.20 13.98
N LEU A 163 -3.27 6.29 14.49
CA LEU A 163 -4.69 6.55 14.74
C LEU A 163 -4.93 7.65 15.77
N ALA A 164 -4.07 7.78 16.78
CA ALA A 164 -4.13 8.86 17.76
C ALA A 164 -3.70 10.21 17.14
N LEU A 165 -2.75 10.19 16.20
CA LEU A 165 -2.20 11.39 15.56
C LEU A 165 -3.10 11.95 14.46
N LEU A 166 -3.72 11.09 13.64
CA LEU A 166 -4.44 11.48 12.43
C LEU A 166 -5.53 12.54 12.65
N PRO A 167 -6.36 12.52 13.71
CA PRO A 167 -7.36 13.56 13.93
C PRO A 167 -6.74 14.96 14.07
N ASP A 168 -5.60 15.08 14.74
CA ASP A 168 -4.91 16.36 14.91
C ASP A 168 -4.26 16.83 13.60
N VAL A 169 -3.69 15.89 12.83
CA VAL A 169 -3.10 16.20 11.51
C VAL A 169 -4.17 16.65 10.51
N LEU A 170 -5.31 15.96 10.48
CA LEU A 170 -6.42 16.29 9.58
C LEU A 170 -7.05 17.63 9.94
N ALA A 171 -7.07 18.00 11.22
CA ALA A 171 -7.52 19.30 11.71
C ALA A 171 -6.41 20.38 11.65
N ALA A 172 -5.26 20.10 11.05
CA ALA A 172 -4.09 20.99 10.98
C ALA A 172 -3.55 21.46 12.36
N ARG A 173 -3.88 20.76 13.44
CA ARG A 173 -3.35 21.06 14.80
C ARG A 173 -1.92 20.53 15.01
N LYS A 174 -1.54 19.47 14.28
CA LYS A 174 -0.20 18.90 14.30
C LYS A 174 0.33 18.67 12.88
N PRO A 175 1.66 18.72 12.68
CA PRO A 175 2.22 18.37 11.39
C PRO A 175 2.06 16.87 11.10
N ALA A 176 1.91 16.53 9.82
CA ALA A 176 1.94 15.15 9.39
C ALA A 176 3.34 14.54 9.63
N PRO A 177 3.45 13.22 9.88
CA PRO A 177 4.74 12.55 9.97
C PRO A 177 5.64 12.87 8.80
N ALA A 178 6.90 13.18 9.09
CA ALA A 178 7.89 13.48 8.07
C ALA A 178 8.29 12.21 7.31
N TYR A 179 8.55 12.35 6.02
CA TYR A 179 9.14 11.29 5.21
C TYR A 179 10.61 11.07 5.63
N ASP A 180 10.97 9.83 6.02
CA ASP A 180 12.33 9.48 6.42
C ASP A 180 12.99 8.57 5.36
N PRO A 181 13.91 9.10 4.53
CA PRO A 181 14.60 8.32 3.52
C PRO A 181 15.56 7.25 4.09
N LYS A 182 15.95 7.36 5.37
CA LYS A 182 16.86 6.41 6.04
C LYS A 182 16.16 5.11 6.43
N VAL A 183 14.83 5.13 6.56
CA VAL A 183 14.06 3.91 6.84
C VAL A 183 14.20 2.93 5.67
N LYS A 184 14.67 1.71 5.96
CA LYS A 184 14.81 0.66 4.95
C LYS A 184 13.43 0.25 4.42
N PRO A 185 13.29 0.08 3.09
CA PRO A 185 12.08 -0.51 2.51
C PRO A 185 11.81 -1.89 3.11
N GLY A 186 10.54 -2.25 3.20
CA GLY A 186 10.15 -3.56 3.74
C GLY A 186 8.77 -3.53 4.36
N VAL A 187 8.47 -4.56 5.15
CA VAL A 187 7.24 -4.69 5.93
C VAL A 187 7.56 -4.59 7.42
N GLY A 188 6.56 -4.32 8.24
CA GLY A 188 6.68 -4.29 9.69
C GLY A 188 6.98 -5.67 10.30
N PRO A 189 7.18 -5.75 11.61
CA PRO A 189 7.45 -7.02 12.31
C PRO A 189 6.25 -7.97 12.20
N GLU A 190 6.54 -9.26 12.18
CA GLU A 190 5.50 -10.28 12.28
C GLU A 190 4.83 -10.23 13.65
N LEU A 191 3.54 -10.51 13.66
CA LEU A 191 2.81 -10.65 14.92
C LEU A 191 3.25 -11.94 15.59
N LYS A 192 3.79 -11.81 16.80
CA LYS A 192 4.07 -12.99 17.62
C LYS A 192 2.76 -13.76 17.83
N LEU A 193 2.78 -15.07 17.65
CA LEU A 193 1.73 -15.94 18.13
C LEU A 193 1.78 -15.79 19.66
N SER A 194 0.79 -15.11 20.27
CA SER A 194 0.60 -15.28 21.69
C SER A 194 0.35 -16.77 21.87
N GLY A 195 1.28 -17.46 22.57
CA GLY A 195 1.00 -18.80 23.03
C GLY A 195 -0.36 -18.78 23.70
N LYS A 196 -1.16 -19.79 23.44
CA LYS A 196 -2.31 -20.07 24.31
C LYS A 196 -1.72 -20.28 25.70
N ASP A 197 -1.92 -19.32 26.58
CA ASP A 197 -1.96 -19.57 27.98
C ASP A 197 -3.37 -20.04 28.35
#